data_3385b1adb6cdece2cd8a4f4ca8d8a239
#
_entry.id   3385b1adb6cdece2cd8a4f4ca8d8a239
#
_cell.length_a   1.000
_cell.length_b   1.000
_cell.length_c   1.000
_cell.angle_alpha   90.00
_cell.angle_beta   90.00
_cell.angle_gamma   90.00
#
_symmetry.space_group_name_H-M   'P 1'
#
loop_
_entity.id
_entity.type
_entity.pdbx_description
1 polymer ?
#
loop_
_entity_poly.entity_id
_entity_poly.type
_entity_poly.pdbx_seq_one_letter_code
_entity_poly.pdbx_strand_id
1 'polypeptide(L)'
;MLEWIGKPIWMWAGFFAIVLALLAFDLGVLHKEDKEMGISESLYLSAFYIGFAILYGGAIWWAYDAGHITTSDGTHAGITYFTGFFIEKALSIDNVFVISLIFGFFAIPRKYQYRALVWGIIAVIVLRGIMIAVGAALVQEYSWVLYIFGAFLIATGIKMLVVPESDPDISKNPVVKFFKKHMRVTDELHAQKFFVRKPDPSKGGKVVVWATPLFLALVVINIADLIFAVDSVPAIFAITTDTFIVYTANIMAILGLRALYFALAAMVHRFHYLKYALALVLVFIGGKIFWNQIFGKVDPAISLGVTLAMILGGIFYSLWKTRNDKPEHVAAE
;
A
#
# COMPACT_ATOMS: atom_id res chain seq x y z
N MET A 1 -2.96 32.42 -8.10
CA MET A 1 -3.85 31.29 -7.80
C MET A 1 -3.64 30.88 -6.37
N LEU A 2 -4.68 30.42 -5.66
CA LEU A 2 -4.49 29.88 -4.32
C LEU A 2 -3.70 28.56 -4.44
N GLU A 3 -2.60 28.45 -3.69
CA GLU A 3 -1.72 27.29 -3.66
C GLU A 3 -1.84 26.55 -2.32
N TRP A 4 -1.78 25.23 -2.36
CA TRP A 4 -1.71 24.37 -1.19
C TRP A 4 -0.57 23.37 -1.37
N ILE A 5 0.37 23.37 -0.43
CA ILE A 5 1.57 22.53 -0.46
C ILE A 5 2.31 22.68 -1.82
N GLY A 6 2.57 23.95 -2.23
CA GLY A 6 3.33 24.27 -3.44
C GLY A 6 2.66 23.93 -4.78
N LYS A 7 1.35 23.63 -4.77
CA LYS A 7 0.56 23.36 -5.99
C LYS A 7 -0.78 24.06 -6.00
N PRO A 8 -1.32 24.40 -7.18
CA PRO A 8 -2.65 24.98 -7.30
C PRO A 8 -3.72 24.12 -6.63
N ILE A 9 -4.64 24.73 -5.90
CA ILE A 9 -5.72 24.03 -5.17
C ILE A 9 -6.57 23.16 -6.11
N TRP A 10 -6.80 23.58 -7.36
CA TRP A 10 -7.59 22.80 -8.31
C TRP A 10 -7.00 21.42 -8.63
N MET A 11 -5.66 21.26 -8.58
CA MET A 11 -5.01 19.95 -8.76
C MET A 11 -5.35 19.00 -7.62
N TRP A 12 -5.26 19.48 -6.38
CA TRP A 12 -5.64 18.71 -5.20
C TRP A 12 -7.13 18.36 -5.20
N ALA A 13 -7.97 19.37 -5.51
CA ALA A 13 -9.43 19.17 -5.60
C ALA A 13 -9.80 18.16 -6.70
N GLY A 14 -9.18 18.27 -7.87
CA GLY A 14 -9.37 17.32 -8.98
C GLY A 14 -8.94 15.91 -8.60
N PHE A 15 -7.77 15.77 -7.97
CA PHE A 15 -7.29 14.49 -7.49
C PHE A 15 -8.23 13.87 -6.45
N PHE A 16 -8.63 14.61 -5.43
CA PHE A 16 -9.56 14.10 -4.42
C PHE A 16 -10.94 13.77 -5.01
N ALA A 17 -11.42 14.55 -5.96
CA ALA A 17 -12.66 14.24 -6.67
C ALA A 17 -12.55 12.90 -7.42
N ILE A 18 -11.43 12.63 -8.09
CA ILE A 18 -11.16 11.36 -8.76
C ILE A 18 -11.11 10.22 -7.75
N VAL A 19 -10.37 10.37 -6.64
CA VAL A 19 -10.27 9.35 -5.59
C VAL A 19 -11.65 9.03 -5.02
N LEU A 20 -12.45 10.05 -4.70
CA LEU A 20 -13.81 9.87 -4.18
C LEU A 20 -14.72 9.20 -5.22
N ALA A 21 -14.62 9.56 -6.49
CA ALA A 21 -15.38 8.92 -7.57
C ALA A 21 -15.00 7.43 -7.72
N LEU A 22 -13.72 7.10 -7.69
CA LEU A 22 -13.25 5.71 -7.74
C LEU A 22 -13.68 4.90 -6.51
N LEU A 23 -13.63 5.49 -5.31
CA LEU A 23 -14.15 4.85 -4.10
C LEU A 23 -15.67 4.67 -4.15
N ALA A 24 -16.42 5.67 -4.63
CA ALA A 24 -17.87 5.57 -4.79
C ALA A 24 -18.25 4.52 -5.84
N PHE A 25 -17.52 4.43 -6.95
CA PHE A 25 -17.69 3.40 -7.96
C PHE A 25 -17.44 2.00 -7.35
N ASP A 26 -16.38 1.86 -6.59
CA ASP A 26 -16.00 0.64 -5.92
C ASP A 26 -17.06 0.16 -4.90
N LEU A 27 -17.59 1.09 -4.11
CA LEU A 27 -18.60 0.82 -3.08
C LEU A 27 -20.02 0.67 -3.63
N GLY A 28 -20.37 1.45 -4.65
CA GLY A 28 -21.75 1.61 -5.11
C GLY A 28 -22.14 0.71 -6.26
N VAL A 29 -21.20 0.40 -7.16
CA VAL A 29 -21.48 -0.34 -8.41
C VAL A 29 -21.08 -1.81 -8.30
N LEU A 30 -19.93 -2.09 -7.68
CA LEU A 30 -19.35 -3.44 -7.71
C LEU A 30 -19.87 -4.36 -6.60
N HIS A 31 -20.44 -3.84 -5.51
CA HIS A 31 -20.77 -4.66 -4.34
C HIS A 31 -22.12 -4.30 -3.72
N LYS A 32 -23.19 -4.59 -4.44
CA LYS A 32 -24.56 -4.54 -3.88
C LYS A 32 -24.93 -5.79 -3.07
N GLU A 33 -24.20 -6.88 -3.23
CA GLU A 33 -24.48 -8.17 -2.59
C GLU A 33 -23.20 -8.76 -1.93
N ASP A 34 -23.37 -9.57 -0.89
CA ASP A 34 -22.32 -10.31 -0.17
C ASP A 34 -21.77 -11.47 -1.02
N LYS A 35 -21.31 -11.18 -2.25
CA LYS A 35 -20.78 -12.17 -3.17
C LYS A 35 -19.26 -12.21 -3.09
N GLU A 36 -18.70 -13.41 -3.07
CA GLU A 36 -17.25 -13.58 -3.20
C GLU A 36 -16.78 -13.15 -4.59
N MET A 37 -15.79 -12.27 -4.63
CA MET A 37 -15.19 -11.82 -5.88
C MET A 37 -14.37 -12.94 -6.51
N GLY A 38 -14.66 -13.28 -7.77
CA GLY A 38 -13.91 -14.27 -8.53
C GLY A 38 -12.51 -13.75 -8.93
N ILE A 39 -11.58 -14.68 -9.16
CA ILE A 39 -10.20 -14.33 -9.56
C ILE A 39 -10.19 -13.52 -10.86
N SER A 40 -10.97 -13.92 -11.87
CA SER A 40 -11.04 -13.20 -13.15
C SER A 40 -11.58 -11.78 -12.98
N GLU A 41 -12.65 -11.61 -12.21
CA GLU A 41 -13.24 -10.31 -11.90
C GLU A 41 -12.23 -9.39 -11.19
N SER A 42 -11.48 -9.95 -10.23
CA SER A 42 -10.42 -9.26 -9.50
C SER A 42 -9.26 -8.82 -10.40
N LEU A 43 -8.88 -9.66 -11.37
CA LEU A 43 -7.84 -9.34 -12.34
C LEU A 43 -8.29 -8.21 -13.30
N TYR A 44 -9.53 -8.26 -13.80
CA TYR A 44 -10.07 -7.18 -14.64
C TYR A 44 -10.14 -5.86 -13.88
N LEU A 45 -10.59 -5.90 -12.63
CA LEU A 45 -10.65 -4.71 -11.79
C LEU A 45 -9.26 -4.17 -11.46
N SER A 46 -8.29 -5.05 -11.18
CA SER A 46 -6.88 -4.64 -11.00
C SER A 46 -6.31 -4.00 -12.26
N ALA A 47 -6.58 -4.57 -13.43
CA ALA A 47 -6.16 -4.00 -14.71
C ALA A 47 -6.81 -2.63 -14.97
N PHE A 48 -8.09 -2.47 -14.60
CA PHE A 48 -8.78 -1.19 -14.67
C PHE A 48 -8.10 -0.12 -13.82
N TYR A 49 -7.80 -0.41 -12.53
CA TYR A 49 -7.13 0.55 -11.64
C TYR A 49 -5.71 0.87 -12.10
N ILE A 50 -4.96 -0.12 -12.60
CA ILE A 50 -3.61 0.11 -13.15
C ILE A 50 -3.70 0.98 -14.41
N GLY A 51 -4.60 0.66 -15.33
CA GLY A 51 -4.82 1.46 -16.54
C GLY A 51 -5.23 2.89 -16.23
N PHE A 52 -6.13 3.07 -15.25
CA PHE A 52 -6.54 4.38 -14.80
C PHE A 52 -5.37 5.18 -14.18
N ALA A 53 -4.55 4.54 -13.35
CA ALA A 53 -3.36 5.17 -12.78
C ALA A 53 -2.32 5.57 -13.85
N ILE A 54 -2.17 4.76 -14.92
CA ILE A 54 -1.32 5.09 -16.06
C ILE A 54 -1.87 6.32 -16.81
N LEU A 55 -3.18 6.36 -17.08
CA LEU A 55 -3.82 7.52 -17.70
C LEU A 55 -3.67 8.79 -16.85
N TYR A 56 -3.82 8.65 -15.53
CA TYR A 56 -3.60 9.76 -14.60
C TYR A 56 -2.15 10.25 -14.61
N GLY A 57 -1.17 9.34 -14.68
CA GLY A 57 0.24 9.68 -14.85
C GLY A 57 0.51 10.43 -16.17
N GLY A 58 -0.16 10.05 -17.25
CA GLY A 58 -0.15 10.78 -18.52
C GLY A 58 -0.76 12.19 -18.39
N ALA A 59 -1.84 12.34 -17.61
CA ALA A 59 -2.43 13.65 -17.31
C ALA A 59 -1.50 14.52 -16.47
N ILE A 60 -0.77 13.96 -15.49
CA ILE A 60 0.28 14.67 -14.76
C ILE A 60 1.36 15.15 -15.73
N TRP A 61 1.89 14.26 -16.58
CA TRP A 61 2.90 14.62 -17.57
C TRP A 61 2.44 15.81 -18.40
N TRP A 62 1.25 15.72 -18.99
CA TRP A 62 0.69 16.79 -19.80
C TRP A 62 0.48 18.09 -19.01
N ALA A 63 -0.05 18.04 -17.79
CA ALA A 63 -0.32 19.22 -16.98
C ALA A 63 0.96 19.99 -16.59
N TYR A 64 2.05 19.28 -16.36
CA TYR A 64 3.35 19.88 -16.06
C TYR A 64 4.06 20.40 -17.31
N ASP A 65 3.98 19.68 -18.45
CA ASP A 65 4.61 20.07 -19.73
C ASP A 65 3.90 21.26 -20.37
N ALA A 66 2.57 21.32 -20.32
CA ALA A 66 1.77 22.41 -20.88
C ALA A 66 1.94 23.76 -20.16
N GLY A 67 2.84 23.86 -19.18
CA GLY A 67 3.13 25.10 -18.45
C GLY A 67 2.01 25.58 -17.52
N HIS A 68 1.03 24.73 -17.26
CA HIS A 68 -0.02 25.02 -16.26
C HIS A 68 0.54 25.06 -14.83
N ILE A 69 1.78 24.57 -14.65
CA ILE A 69 2.50 24.51 -13.38
C ILE A 69 3.90 25.08 -13.58
N THR A 70 4.19 26.16 -12.89
CA THR A 70 5.29 27.11 -13.17
C THR A 70 6.70 26.61 -12.81
N THR A 71 6.94 25.36 -12.39
CA THR A 71 8.20 25.00 -11.74
C THR A 71 8.86 23.68 -12.15
N SER A 72 8.31 22.90 -13.08
CA SER A 72 8.88 21.57 -13.38
C SER A 72 8.75 21.18 -14.85
N ASP A 73 9.77 20.51 -15.36
CA ASP A 73 9.74 19.79 -16.62
C ASP A 73 8.68 18.66 -16.53
N GLY A 74 7.68 18.67 -17.42
CA GLY A 74 6.60 17.69 -17.47
C GLY A 74 7.10 16.27 -17.66
N THR A 75 8.14 16.08 -18.47
CA THR A 75 8.79 14.78 -18.67
C THR A 75 9.34 14.23 -17.36
N HIS A 76 10.01 15.08 -16.57
CA HIS A 76 10.52 14.69 -15.27
C HIS A 76 9.39 14.33 -14.28
N ALA A 77 8.33 15.12 -14.24
CA ALA A 77 7.18 14.88 -13.37
C ALA A 77 6.47 13.55 -13.70
N GLY A 78 6.21 13.28 -14.99
CA GLY A 78 5.60 12.03 -15.42
C GLY A 78 6.45 10.81 -15.08
N ILE A 79 7.75 10.84 -15.39
CA ILE A 79 8.65 9.73 -15.09
C ILE A 79 8.75 9.47 -13.59
N THR A 80 8.85 10.51 -12.76
CA THR A 80 8.92 10.36 -11.31
C THR A 80 7.62 9.82 -10.72
N TYR A 81 6.45 10.24 -11.25
CA TYR A 81 5.16 9.66 -10.89
C TYR A 81 5.13 8.15 -11.20
N PHE A 82 5.48 7.73 -12.42
CA PHE A 82 5.47 6.33 -12.79
C PHE A 82 6.46 5.51 -11.95
N THR A 83 7.65 6.05 -11.69
CA THR A 83 8.63 5.38 -10.82
C THR A 83 8.04 5.14 -9.43
N GLY A 84 7.46 6.18 -8.80
CA GLY A 84 6.81 6.06 -7.49
C GLY A 84 5.64 5.08 -7.51
N PHE A 85 4.77 5.16 -8.54
CA PHE A 85 3.63 4.27 -8.70
C PHE A 85 4.05 2.79 -8.80
N PHE A 86 5.03 2.46 -9.64
CA PHE A 86 5.44 1.07 -9.84
C PHE A 86 6.17 0.51 -8.62
N ILE A 87 6.97 1.32 -7.92
CA ILE A 87 7.61 0.92 -6.66
C ILE A 87 6.54 0.61 -5.61
N GLU A 88 5.61 1.54 -5.39
CA GLU A 88 4.54 1.34 -4.42
C GLU A 88 3.66 0.14 -4.79
N LYS A 89 3.36 -0.04 -6.08
CA LYS A 89 2.59 -1.18 -6.57
C LYS A 89 3.31 -2.51 -6.33
N ALA A 90 4.62 -2.54 -6.50
CA ALA A 90 5.43 -3.73 -6.24
C ALA A 90 5.49 -4.05 -4.74
N LEU A 91 5.74 -3.04 -3.89
CA LEU A 91 5.70 -3.19 -2.44
C LEU A 91 4.32 -3.61 -1.91
N SER A 92 3.24 -3.18 -2.59
CA SER A 92 1.87 -3.58 -2.25
C SER A 92 1.60 -5.09 -2.40
N ILE A 93 2.41 -5.83 -3.13
CA ILE A 93 2.28 -7.29 -3.24
C ILE A 93 2.61 -7.97 -1.90
N ASP A 94 3.65 -7.50 -1.20
CA ASP A 94 3.99 -8.00 0.14
C ASP A 94 2.88 -7.66 1.16
N ASN A 95 2.23 -6.50 1.01
CA ASN A 95 1.09 -6.14 1.85
C ASN A 95 -0.07 -7.15 1.69
N VAL A 96 -0.31 -7.66 0.48
CA VAL A 96 -1.33 -8.71 0.22
C VAL A 96 -1.05 -9.96 1.03
N PHE A 97 0.22 -10.38 1.13
CA PHE A 97 0.60 -11.53 1.94
C PHE A 97 0.24 -11.34 3.41
N VAL A 98 0.67 -10.22 4.00
CA VAL A 98 0.41 -9.94 5.43
C VAL A 98 -1.09 -9.79 5.71
N ILE A 99 -1.85 -9.15 4.82
CA ILE A 99 -3.32 -9.06 4.92
C ILE A 99 -3.95 -10.47 4.91
N SER A 100 -3.46 -11.36 4.06
CA SER A 100 -3.95 -12.75 3.98
C SER A 100 -3.70 -13.50 5.29
N LEU A 101 -2.51 -13.37 5.87
CA LEU A 101 -2.18 -13.96 7.18
C LEU A 101 -3.06 -13.41 8.31
N ILE A 102 -3.32 -12.09 8.31
CA ILE A 102 -4.17 -11.46 9.32
C ILE A 102 -5.60 -11.99 9.23
N PHE A 103 -6.17 -12.08 8.03
CA PHE A 103 -7.51 -12.63 7.85
C PHE A 103 -7.59 -14.11 8.21
N GLY A 104 -6.54 -14.89 7.89
CA GLY A 104 -6.40 -16.29 8.30
C GLY A 104 -6.39 -16.44 9.82
N PHE A 105 -5.57 -15.65 10.51
CA PHE A 105 -5.47 -15.67 11.98
C PHE A 105 -6.79 -15.36 12.70
N PHE A 106 -7.55 -14.38 12.19
CA PHE A 106 -8.85 -14.03 12.75
C PHE A 106 -10.00 -14.88 12.18
N ALA A 107 -9.69 -15.90 11.35
CA ALA A 107 -10.65 -16.77 10.69
C ALA A 107 -11.76 -15.98 9.96
N ILE A 108 -11.40 -14.89 9.28
CA ILE A 108 -12.37 -14.03 8.58
C ILE A 108 -12.74 -14.66 7.22
N PRO A 109 -13.98 -15.12 7.00
CA PRO A 109 -14.40 -15.65 5.72
C PRO A 109 -14.28 -14.64 4.58
N ARG A 110 -13.94 -15.09 3.37
CA ARG A 110 -13.72 -14.24 2.19
C ARG A 110 -14.82 -13.22 1.94
N LYS A 111 -16.08 -13.61 2.12
CA LYS A 111 -17.25 -12.74 1.98
C LYS A 111 -17.27 -11.52 2.91
N TYR A 112 -16.55 -11.54 4.04
CA TYR A 112 -16.48 -10.44 5.01
C TYR A 112 -15.18 -9.63 4.90
N GLN A 113 -14.14 -10.18 4.25
CA GLN A 113 -12.85 -9.51 4.06
C GLN A 113 -12.98 -8.21 3.27
N TYR A 114 -13.89 -8.19 2.30
CA TYR A 114 -14.18 -7.03 1.47
C TYR A 114 -14.43 -5.76 2.31
N ARG A 115 -15.31 -5.85 3.31
CA ARG A 115 -15.67 -4.70 4.15
C ARG A 115 -14.48 -4.16 4.93
N ALA A 116 -13.66 -5.04 5.49
CA ALA A 116 -12.45 -4.64 6.19
C ALA A 116 -11.44 -3.96 5.25
N LEU A 117 -11.28 -4.48 4.02
CA LEU A 117 -10.37 -3.89 3.02
C LEU A 117 -10.83 -2.50 2.57
N VAL A 118 -12.13 -2.28 2.37
CA VAL A 118 -12.66 -0.96 1.99
C VAL A 118 -12.38 0.08 3.08
N TRP A 119 -12.76 -0.22 4.33
CA TRP A 119 -12.48 0.69 5.44
C TRP A 119 -10.98 0.84 5.70
N GLY A 120 -10.22 -0.23 5.45
CA GLY A 120 -8.75 -0.20 5.48
C GLY A 120 -8.19 0.81 4.48
N ILE A 121 -8.61 0.77 3.21
CA ILE A 121 -8.14 1.71 2.18
C ILE A 121 -8.46 3.15 2.56
N ILE A 122 -9.67 3.43 3.07
CA ILE A 122 -10.02 4.79 3.51
C ILE A 122 -9.09 5.27 4.63
N ALA A 123 -8.83 4.41 5.63
CA ALA A 123 -7.92 4.74 6.71
C ALA A 123 -6.47 4.93 6.21
N VAL A 124 -6.01 4.06 5.29
CA VAL A 124 -4.67 4.13 4.68
C VAL A 124 -4.49 5.44 3.91
N ILE A 125 -5.48 5.89 3.12
CA ILE A 125 -5.42 7.19 2.40
C ILE A 125 -5.13 8.33 3.38
N VAL A 126 -5.82 8.35 4.52
CA VAL A 126 -5.64 9.38 5.55
C VAL A 126 -4.27 9.24 6.24
N LEU A 127 -3.92 8.04 6.68
CA LEU A 127 -2.67 7.77 7.40
C LEU A 127 -1.44 8.08 6.52
N ARG A 128 -1.44 7.64 5.27
CA ARG A 128 -0.36 7.95 4.32
C ARG A 128 -0.31 9.43 3.97
N GLY A 129 -1.48 10.09 3.88
CA GLY A 129 -1.53 11.54 3.72
C GLY A 129 -0.80 12.28 4.85
N ILE A 130 -1.04 11.88 6.08
CA ILE A 130 -0.36 12.44 7.26
C ILE A 130 1.14 12.13 7.20
N MET A 131 1.54 10.89 6.93
CA MET A 131 2.96 10.50 6.86
C MET A 131 3.71 11.24 5.75
N ILE A 132 3.10 11.37 4.57
CA ILE A 132 3.71 12.09 3.44
C ILE A 132 3.81 13.58 3.76
N ALA A 133 2.79 14.19 4.38
CA ALA A 133 2.84 15.59 4.79
C ALA A 133 3.95 15.85 5.83
N VAL A 134 4.07 14.98 6.83
CA VAL A 134 5.15 15.06 7.84
C VAL A 134 6.51 14.82 7.19
N GLY A 135 6.65 13.81 6.33
CA GLY A 135 7.87 13.51 5.60
C GLY A 135 8.30 14.67 4.69
N ALA A 136 7.35 15.28 3.98
CA ALA A 136 7.61 16.45 3.13
C ALA A 136 8.10 17.64 3.94
N ALA A 137 7.45 17.95 5.07
CA ALA A 137 7.87 19.02 5.96
C ALA A 137 9.28 18.78 6.50
N LEU A 138 9.59 17.56 6.91
CA LEU A 138 10.93 17.18 7.39
C LEU A 138 12.00 17.32 6.30
N VAL A 139 11.72 16.86 5.08
CA VAL A 139 12.68 16.93 3.97
C VAL A 139 12.89 18.38 3.50
N GLN A 140 11.84 19.20 3.51
CA GLN A 140 11.93 20.62 3.15
C GLN A 140 12.74 21.42 4.17
N GLU A 141 12.54 21.17 5.46
CA GLU A 141 13.25 21.87 6.54
C GLU A 141 14.67 21.34 6.73
N TYR A 142 14.86 20.02 6.61
CA TYR A 142 16.11 19.33 6.90
C TYR A 142 16.52 18.42 5.74
N SER A 143 17.23 18.94 4.74
CA SER A 143 17.66 18.19 3.56
C SER A 143 18.50 16.94 3.89
N TRP A 144 19.22 16.92 5.04
CA TRP A 144 20.00 15.79 5.51
C TRP A 144 19.13 14.55 5.86
N VAL A 145 17.83 14.73 6.11
CA VAL A 145 16.88 13.64 6.38
C VAL A 145 16.83 12.65 5.20
N LEU A 146 17.04 13.13 3.96
CA LEU A 146 17.12 12.24 2.80
C LEU A 146 18.26 11.22 2.91
N TYR A 147 19.38 11.57 3.53
CA TYR A 147 20.49 10.61 3.73
C TYR A 147 20.12 9.57 4.78
N ILE A 148 19.39 9.94 5.83
CA ILE A 148 18.83 8.97 6.79
C ILE A 148 17.86 8.04 6.05
N PHE A 149 16.98 8.56 5.21
CA PHE A 149 16.08 7.74 4.40
C PHE A 149 16.86 6.79 3.49
N GLY A 150 17.91 7.29 2.81
CA GLY A 150 18.76 6.45 1.97
C GLY A 150 19.45 5.33 2.74
N ALA A 151 20.05 5.64 3.89
CA ALA A 151 20.69 4.63 4.75
C ALA A 151 19.66 3.62 5.28
N PHE A 152 18.48 4.07 5.67
CA PHE A 152 17.39 3.22 6.13
C PHE A 152 16.90 2.27 5.02
N LEU A 153 16.72 2.74 3.79
CA LEU A 153 16.33 1.92 2.65
C LEU A 153 17.38 0.85 2.33
N ILE A 154 18.67 1.22 2.36
CA ILE A 154 19.76 0.24 2.17
C ILE A 154 19.74 -0.81 3.29
N ALA A 155 19.62 -0.39 4.55
CA ALA A 155 19.57 -1.30 5.68
C ALA A 155 18.36 -2.24 5.60
N THR A 156 17.17 -1.73 5.24
CA THR A 156 15.97 -2.54 5.04
C THR A 156 16.15 -3.53 3.89
N GLY A 157 16.66 -3.09 2.74
CA GLY A 157 16.91 -3.97 1.60
C GLY A 157 17.91 -5.07 1.94
N ILE A 158 19.03 -4.75 2.62
CA ILE A 158 20.01 -5.76 3.08
C ILE A 158 19.35 -6.71 4.07
N LYS A 159 18.58 -6.21 5.04
CA LYS A 159 17.84 -7.05 6.00
C LYS A 159 16.93 -8.05 5.28
N MET A 160 16.18 -7.63 4.27
CA MET A 160 15.30 -8.50 3.48
C MET A 160 16.08 -9.60 2.72
N LEU A 161 17.34 -9.34 2.32
CA LEU A 161 18.18 -10.33 1.65
C LEU A 161 18.77 -11.37 2.61
N VAL A 162 19.12 -10.95 3.82
CA VAL A 162 19.93 -11.76 4.76
C VAL A 162 19.04 -12.47 5.79
N VAL A 163 17.96 -11.84 6.24
CA VAL A 163 17.12 -12.39 7.30
C VAL A 163 16.03 -13.26 6.67
N PRO A 164 15.95 -14.57 7.03
CA PRO A 164 14.84 -15.41 6.60
C PRO A 164 13.51 -14.86 7.09
N GLU A 165 12.50 -14.95 6.26
CA GLU A 165 11.13 -14.65 6.70
C GLU A 165 10.70 -15.71 7.72
N SER A 166 10.29 -15.24 8.88
CA SER A 166 9.50 -16.04 9.81
C SER A 166 8.05 -15.56 9.72
N ASP A 167 7.11 -16.48 9.64
CA ASP A 167 5.70 -16.14 9.69
C ASP A 167 5.42 -15.34 10.96
N PRO A 168 4.85 -14.14 10.84
CA PRO A 168 4.59 -13.30 12.00
C PRO A 168 3.54 -13.97 12.89
N ASP A 169 3.92 -14.32 14.11
CA ASP A 169 2.97 -14.82 15.11
C ASP A 169 2.05 -13.69 15.57
N ILE A 170 0.91 -13.56 14.89
CA ILE A 170 -0.09 -12.50 15.14
C ILE A 170 -0.65 -12.60 16.57
N SER A 171 -0.62 -13.79 17.20
CA SER A 171 -1.08 -13.96 18.59
C SER A 171 -0.22 -13.17 19.58
N LYS A 172 1.07 -13.03 19.26
CA LYS A 172 2.05 -12.27 20.06
C LYS A 172 2.08 -10.77 19.73
N ASN A 173 1.37 -10.35 18.69
CA ASN A 173 1.35 -8.96 18.25
C ASN A 173 0.91 -8.04 19.40
N PRO A 174 1.72 -7.03 19.77
CA PRO A 174 1.41 -6.14 20.90
C PRO A 174 0.11 -5.36 20.69
N VAL A 175 -0.25 -5.07 19.46
CA VAL A 175 -1.51 -4.38 19.10
C VAL A 175 -2.71 -5.25 19.46
N VAL A 176 -2.70 -6.53 19.05
CA VAL A 176 -3.78 -7.48 19.37
C VAL A 176 -3.93 -7.62 20.89
N LYS A 177 -2.81 -7.75 21.60
CA LYS A 177 -2.80 -7.83 23.06
C LYS A 177 -3.35 -6.57 23.72
N PHE A 178 -2.94 -5.38 23.22
CA PHE A 178 -3.41 -4.10 23.72
C PHE A 178 -4.94 -3.97 23.57
N PHE A 179 -5.47 -4.25 22.37
CA PHE A 179 -6.91 -4.14 22.13
C PHE A 179 -7.71 -5.18 22.92
N LYS A 180 -7.26 -6.44 22.99
CA LYS A 180 -7.91 -7.46 23.84
C LYS A 180 -7.90 -7.11 25.33
N LYS A 181 -6.88 -6.38 25.80
CA LYS A 181 -6.80 -5.94 27.19
C LYS A 181 -7.69 -4.73 27.52
N HIS A 182 -7.82 -3.79 26.57
CA HIS A 182 -8.49 -2.50 26.81
C HIS A 182 -9.91 -2.43 26.24
N MET A 183 -10.25 -3.31 25.30
CA MET A 183 -11.59 -3.37 24.70
C MET A 183 -12.24 -4.73 24.94
N ARG A 184 -13.56 -4.73 25.01
CA ARG A 184 -14.33 -5.97 25.01
C ARG A 184 -14.40 -6.48 23.58
N VAL A 185 -13.85 -7.66 23.36
CA VAL A 185 -13.80 -8.31 22.07
C VAL A 185 -14.64 -9.58 22.14
N THR A 186 -15.50 -9.81 21.15
CA THR A 186 -16.23 -11.08 21.01
C THR A 186 -15.30 -12.14 20.41
N ASP A 187 -15.46 -13.39 20.84
CA ASP A 187 -14.72 -14.52 20.25
C ASP A 187 -15.33 -14.92 18.89
N GLU A 188 -16.60 -14.62 18.66
CA GLU A 188 -17.33 -14.98 17.46
C GLU A 188 -17.45 -13.82 16.46
N LEU A 189 -17.42 -14.16 15.18
CA LEU A 189 -17.77 -13.25 14.10
C LEU A 189 -19.27 -12.97 14.09
N HIS A 190 -19.63 -11.71 13.88
CA HIS A 190 -21.00 -11.25 13.77
C HIS A 190 -21.29 -10.68 12.38
N ALA A 191 -21.30 -11.55 11.39
CA ALA A 191 -21.39 -11.18 9.98
C ALA A 191 -20.36 -10.08 9.63
N GLN A 192 -20.79 -9.00 8.98
CA GLN A 192 -19.91 -7.88 8.59
C GLN A 192 -19.81 -6.78 9.66
N LYS A 193 -20.30 -6.98 10.88
CA LYS A 193 -20.34 -5.93 11.90
C LYS A 193 -18.99 -5.77 12.58
N PHE A 194 -18.46 -4.56 12.66
CA PHE A 194 -17.28 -4.23 13.43
C PHE A 194 -17.57 -4.14 14.92
N PHE A 195 -18.79 -3.70 15.28
CA PHE A 195 -19.24 -3.57 16.66
C PHE A 195 -20.62 -4.18 16.84
N VAL A 196 -20.84 -4.81 17.98
CA VAL A 196 -22.12 -5.40 18.36
C VAL A 196 -22.49 -5.00 19.79
N ARG A 197 -23.78 -4.96 20.07
CA ARG A 197 -24.28 -4.70 21.41
C ARG A 197 -24.70 -6.03 22.05
N LYS A 198 -24.03 -6.40 23.15
CA LYS A 198 -24.34 -7.63 23.91
C LYS A 198 -24.39 -7.31 25.39
N PRO A 199 -25.20 -8.08 26.19
CA PRO A 199 -25.16 -8.02 27.65
C PRO A 199 -23.77 -8.36 28.17
N ASP A 200 -23.28 -7.62 29.16
CA ASP A 200 -22.02 -7.89 29.83
C ASP A 200 -22.31 -8.59 31.17
N PRO A 201 -21.91 -9.87 31.30
CA PRO A 201 -22.10 -10.61 32.54
C PRO A 201 -21.37 -9.93 33.73
N SER A 202 -20.23 -9.29 33.50
CA SER A 202 -19.43 -8.61 34.52
C SER A 202 -20.08 -7.32 35.07
N LYS A 203 -21.09 -6.78 34.34
CA LYS A 203 -21.80 -5.54 34.70
C LYS A 203 -23.29 -5.76 34.95
N GLY A 204 -23.65 -6.93 35.49
CA GLY A 204 -25.03 -7.23 35.83
C GLY A 204 -25.98 -7.30 34.63
N GLY A 205 -25.48 -7.72 33.45
CA GLY A 205 -26.31 -7.88 32.26
C GLY A 205 -26.59 -6.59 31.49
N LYS A 206 -25.94 -5.47 31.81
CA LYS A 206 -26.07 -4.23 31.04
C LYS A 206 -25.57 -4.43 29.62
N VAL A 207 -26.35 -3.95 28.62
CA VAL A 207 -25.97 -4.00 27.21
C VAL A 207 -24.87 -2.99 26.95
N VAL A 208 -23.72 -3.49 26.48
CA VAL A 208 -22.53 -2.69 26.14
C VAL A 208 -22.03 -3.00 24.72
N VAL A 209 -21.18 -2.12 24.19
CA VAL A 209 -20.58 -2.31 22.86
C VAL A 209 -19.38 -3.23 22.97
N TRP A 210 -19.33 -4.22 22.09
CA TRP A 210 -18.24 -5.17 21.91
C TRP A 210 -17.64 -5.00 20.52
N ALA A 211 -16.32 -5.03 20.40
CA ALA A 211 -15.61 -5.12 19.14
C ALA A 211 -15.62 -6.56 18.63
N THR A 212 -15.65 -6.75 17.33
CA THR A 212 -15.60 -8.08 16.71
C THR A 212 -14.19 -8.42 16.21
N PRO A 213 -13.87 -9.70 15.94
CA PRO A 213 -12.63 -10.07 15.28
C PRO A 213 -12.39 -9.33 13.96
N LEU A 214 -13.45 -8.98 13.20
CA LEU A 214 -13.36 -8.21 11.96
C LEU A 214 -12.82 -6.79 12.22
N PHE A 215 -13.21 -6.15 13.32
CA PHE A 215 -12.66 -4.85 13.73
C PHE A 215 -11.18 -4.97 14.10
N LEU A 216 -10.79 -6.00 14.84
CA LEU A 216 -9.38 -6.22 15.19
C LEU A 216 -8.55 -6.47 13.94
N ALA A 217 -9.03 -7.28 13.00
CA ALA A 217 -8.36 -7.49 11.72
C ALA A 217 -8.15 -6.17 10.97
N LEU A 218 -9.19 -5.32 10.88
CA LEU A 218 -9.09 -3.98 10.28
C LEU A 218 -7.99 -3.14 10.94
N VAL A 219 -7.94 -3.09 12.27
CA VAL A 219 -6.94 -2.29 12.99
C VAL A 219 -5.54 -2.83 12.74
N VAL A 220 -5.34 -4.15 12.81
CA VAL A 220 -4.03 -4.78 12.58
C VAL A 220 -3.56 -4.57 11.14
N ILE A 221 -4.46 -4.67 10.15
CA ILE A 221 -4.15 -4.37 8.74
C ILE A 221 -3.67 -2.93 8.57
N ASN A 222 -4.37 -1.96 9.17
CA ASN A 222 -3.98 -0.54 9.06
C ASN A 222 -2.64 -0.25 9.74
N ILE A 223 -2.35 -0.90 10.87
CA ILE A 223 -1.05 -0.76 11.54
C ILE A 223 0.05 -1.43 10.73
N ALA A 224 -0.22 -2.59 10.13
CA ALA A 224 0.72 -3.22 9.22
C ALA A 224 1.03 -2.32 8.01
N ASP A 225 0.00 -1.72 7.37
CA ASP A 225 0.23 -0.77 6.27
C ASP A 225 1.03 0.45 6.72
N LEU A 226 0.79 0.98 7.92
CA LEU A 226 1.59 2.07 8.48
C LEU A 226 3.07 1.68 8.64
N ILE A 227 3.35 0.45 9.07
CA ILE A 227 4.72 -0.07 9.17
C ILE A 227 5.35 -0.16 7.77
N PHE A 228 4.64 -0.68 6.77
CA PHE A 228 5.12 -0.73 5.39
C PHE A 228 5.32 0.66 4.77
N ALA A 229 4.50 1.64 5.17
CA ALA A 229 4.66 3.02 4.72
C ALA A 229 5.95 3.67 5.23
N VAL A 230 6.53 3.18 6.34
CA VAL A 230 7.85 3.62 6.83
C VAL A 230 8.96 3.30 5.82
N ASP A 231 8.83 2.24 5.03
CA ASP A 231 9.78 1.88 3.96
C ASP A 231 9.42 2.57 2.63
N SER A 232 8.14 2.59 2.25
CA SER A 232 7.72 3.07 0.93
C SER A 232 7.72 4.59 0.79
N VAL A 233 7.35 5.34 1.83
CA VAL A 233 7.33 6.82 1.77
C VAL A 233 8.74 7.39 1.58
N PRO A 234 9.79 6.99 2.34
CA PRO A 234 11.17 7.37 2.06
C PRO A 234 11.64 6.99 0.66
N ALA A 235 11.23 5.82 0.14
CA ALA A 235 11.61 5.38 -1.21
C ALA A 235 11.11 6.34 -2.28
N ILE A 236 9.89 6.88 -2.15
CA ILE A 236 9.37 7.85 -3.10
C ILE A 236 10.02 9.23 -2.90
N PHE A 237 10.29 9.67 -1.66
CA PHE A 237 11.03 10.91 -1.40
C PHE A 237 12.47 10.88 -1.93
N ALA A 238 13.07 9.70 -2.05
CA ALA A 238 14.36 9.51 -2.71
C ALA A 238 14.32 9.75 -4.23
N ILE A 239 13.13 9.72 -4.84
CA ILE A 239 12.91 9.95 -6.26
C ILE A 239 12.56 11.41 -6.53
N THR A 240 11.63 11.96 -5.76
CA THR A 240 11.15 13.33 -5.90
C THR A 240 10.70 13.89 -4.56
N THR A 241 10.95 15.20 -4.36
CA THR A 241 10.43 15.95 -3.21
C THR A 241 9.12 16.67 -3.52
N ASP A 242 8.58 16.51 -4.72
CA ASP A 242 7.27 17.05 -5.10
C ASP A 242 6.17 16.29 -4.36
N THR A 243 5.63 16.89 -3.30
CA THR A 243 4.63 16.26 -2.41
C THR A 243 3.38 15.82 -3.15
N PHE A 244 2.96 16.54 -4.20
CA PHE A 244 1.80 16.16 -5.01
C PHE A 244 2.07 14.86 -5.78
N ILE A 245 3.24 14.72 -6.40
CA ILE A 245 3.62 13.51 -7.12
C ILE A 245 3.77 12.35 -6.13
N VAL A 246 4.45 12.55 -4.99
CA VAL A 246 4.60 11.53 -3.95
C VAL A 246 3.25 11.02 -3.49
N TYR A 247 2.31 11.91 -3.16
CA TYR A 247 1.00 11.53 -2.64
C TYR A 247 0.13 10.85 -3.71
N THR A 248 0.04 11.43 -4.90
CA THR A 248 -0.85 10.91 -5.95
C THR A 248 -0.37 9.57 -6.50
N ALA A 249 0.94 9.36 -6.69
CA ALA A 249 1.50 8.08 -7.10
C ALA A 249 1.21 6.99 -6.05
N ASN A 250 1.37 7.32 -4.77
CA ASN A 250 1.13 6.41 -3.66
C ASN A 250 -0.36 6.01 -3.57
N ILE A 251 -1.26 6.99 -3.54
CA ILE A 251 -2.70 6.71 -3.42
C ILE A 251 -3.25 5.96 -4.64
N MET A 252 -2.82 6.30 -5.85
CA MET A 252 -3.23 5.57 -7.06
C MET A 252 -2.76 4.11 -7.04
N ALA A 253 -1.59 3.82 -6.49
CA ALA A 253 -1.12 2.44 -6.33
C ALA A 253 -1.98 1.64 -5.34
N ILE A 254 -2.44 2.27 -4.26
CA ILE A 254 -3.23 1.64 -3.20
C ILE A 254 -4.68 1.41 -3.61
N LEU A 255 -5.30 2.31 -4.38
CA LEU A 255 -6.71 2.19 -4.78
C LEU A 255 -7.03 0.83 -5.42
N GLY A 256 -6.11 0.25 -6.17
CA GLY A 256 -6.27 -1.09 -6.74
C GLY A 256 -5.84 -2.24 -5.82
N LEU A 257 -5.40 -1.99 -4.56
CA LEU A 257 -4.87 -3.02 -3.68
C LEU A 257 -5.91 -4.08 -3.33
N ARG A 258 -7.17 -3.68 -3.14
CA ARG A 258 -8.25 -4.61 -2.82
C ARG A 258 -8.51 -5.61 -3.95
N ALA A 259 -8.61 -5.13 -5.18
CA ALA A 259 -8.76 -6.00 -6.34
C ALA A 259 -7.54 -6.93 -6.47
N LEU A 260 -6.35 -6.38 -6.29
CA LEU A 260 -5.11 -7.14 -6.30
C LEU A 260 -5.09 -8.20 -5.20
N TYR A 261 -5.61 -7.89 -4.00
CA TYR A 261 -5.71 -8.83 -2.89
C TYR A 261 -6.50 -10.10 -3.28
N PHE A 262 -7.72 -9.96 -3.79
CA PHE A 262 -8.53 -11.12 -4.17
C PHE A 262 -7.93 -11.91 -5.33
N ALA A 263 -7.21 -11.25 -6.25
CA ALA A 263 -6.49 -11.92 -7.33
C ALA A 263 -5.26 -12.70 -6.82
N LEU A 264 -4.48 -12.10 -5.91
CA LEU A 264 -3.20 -12.66 -5.47
C LEU A 264 -3.30 -13.55 -4.24
N ALA A 265 -4.30 -13.39 -3.36
CA ALA A 265 -4.43 -14.18 -2.12
C ALA A 265 -4.45 -15.70 -2.39
N ALA A 266 -4.97 -16.12 -3.55
CA ALA A 266 -4.95 -17.52 -3.97
C ALA A 266 -3.59 -17.97 -4.56
N MET A 267 -2.68 -17.04 -4.87
CA MET A 267 -1.42 -17.31 -5.57
C MET A 267 -0.22 -16.70 -4.85
N VAL A 268 -0.38 -16.28 -3.61
CA VAL A 268 0.65 -15.59 -2.81
C VAL A 268 1.97 -16.36 -2.77
N HIS A 269 1.92 -17.69 -2.62
CA HIS A 269 3.10 -18.56 -2.64
C HIS A 269 3.94 -18.44 -3.93
N ARG A 270 3.32 -18.05 -5.07
CA ARG A 270 4.01 -17.88 -6.35
C ARG A 270 4.89 -16.63 -6.40
N PHE A 271 4.69 -15.69 -5.49
CA PHE A 271 5.46 -14.43 -5.42
C PHE A 271 6.53 -14.42 -4.33
N HIS A 272 6.79 -15.57 -3.70
CA HIS A 272 7.79 -15.71 -2.62
C HIS A 272 9.17 -15.14 -2.97
N TYR A 273 9.64 -15.28 -4.22
CA TYR A 273 10.94 -14.76 -4.64
C TYR A 273 10.93 -13.28 -5.01
N LEU A 274 9.77 -12.62 -5.07
CA LEU A 274 9.67 -11.20 -5.41
C LEU A 274 10.37 -10.31 -4.37
N LYS A 275 10.43 -10.74 -3.10
CA LYS A 275 11.13 -10.03 -2.02
C LYS A 275 12.59 -9.70 -2.35
N TYR A 276 13.30 -10.57 -3.06
CA TYR A 276 14.68 -10.32 -3.46
C TYR A 276 14.79 -9.16 -4.45
N ALA A 277 13.85 -9.07 -5.39
CA ALA A 277 13.78 -7.95 -6.32
C ALA A 277 13.45 -6.64 -5.58
N LEU A 278 12.48 -6.66 -4.66
CA LEU A 278 12.12 -5.50 -3.85
C LEU A 278 13.29 -5.04 -2.97
N ALA A 279 13.99 -5.97 -2.34
CA ALA A 279 15.20 -5.66 -1.58
C ALA A 279 16.28 -4.97 -2.44
N LEU A 280 16.51 -5.46 -3.66
CA LEU A 280 17.44 -4.83 -4.62
C LEU A 280 16.97 -3.44 -5.03
N VAL A 281 15.67 -3.25 -5.26
CA VAL A 281 15.07 -1.94 -5.56
C VAL A 281 15.32 -0.95 -4.41
N LEU A 282 15.09 -1.36 -3.15
CA LEU A 282 15.33 -0.51 -1.99
C LEU A 282 16.82 -0.12 -1.85
N VAL A 283 17.73 -1.09 -2.04
CA VAL A 283 19.19 -0.82 -2.03
C VAL A 283 19.58 0.12 -3.17
N PHE A 284 19.04 -0.08 -4.37
CA PHE A 284 19.29 0.79 -5.52
C PHE A 284 18.81 2.22 -5.27
N ILE A 285 17.55 2.39 -4.79
CA ILE A 285 16.98 3.71 -4.53
C ILE A 285 17.72 4.42 -3.41
N GLY A 286 18.00 3.71 -2.30
CA GLY A 286 18.78 4.26 -1.19
C GLY A 286 20.20 4.64 -1.63
N GLY A 287 20.87 3.79 -2.40
CA GLY A 287 22.20 4.04 -2.96
C GLY A 287 22.23 5.24 -3.91
N LYS A 288 21.17 5.42 -4.71
CA LYS A 288 21.04 6.56 -5.62
C LYS A 288 21.05 7.91 -4.90
N ILE A 289 20.54 8.01 -3.68
CA ILE A 289 20.60 9.26 -2.89
C ILE A 289 22.05 9.67 -2.66
N PHE A 290 22.91 8.74 -2.24
CA PHE A 290 24.33 9.00 -2.01
C PHE A 290 25.07 9.23 -3.32
N TRP A 291 24.75 8.47 -4.37
CA TRP A 291 25.32 8.65 -5.71
C TRP A 291 25.06 10.06 -6.25
N ASN A 292 23.84 10.54 -6.15
CA ASN A 292 23.44 11.85 -6.64
C ASN A 292 24.23 12.99 -5.98
N GLN A 293 24.70 12.80 -4.77
CA GLN A 293 25.51 13.79 -4.05
C GLN A 293 26.97 13.82 -4.55
N ILE A 294 27.52 12.67 -4.94
CA ILE A 294 28.95 12.53 -5.27
C ILE A 294 29.18 12.72 -6.77
N PHE A 295 28.34 12.11 -7.58
CA PHE A 295 28.54 11.98 -9.03
C PHE A 295 27.52 12.77 -9.86
N GLY A 296 26.52 13.40 -9.20
CA GLY A 296 25.45 14.13 -9.87
C GLY A 296 24.18 13.28 -10.08
N LYS A 297 23.11 13.95 -10.49
CA LYS A 297 21.76 13.34 -10.57
C LYS A 297 21.70 12.24 -11.66
N VAL A 298 21.27 11.06 -11.28
CA VAL A 298 20.92 9.98 -12.20
C VAL A 298 19.70 10.38 -13.00
N ASP A 299 19.73 10.16 -14.32
CA ASP A 299 18.58 10.40 -15.20
C ASP A 299 17.34 9.63 -14.71
N PRO A 300 16.19 10.30 -14.55
CA PRO A 300 14.96 9.68 -14.08
C PRO A 300 14.49 8.50 -14.95
N ALA A 301 14.66 8.57 -16.27
CA ALA A 301 14.29 7.50 -17.19
C ALA A 301 15.15 6.25 -16.98
N ILE A 302 16.45 6.42 -16.75
CA ILE A 302 17.36 5.32 -16.41
C ILE A 302 16.93 4.70 -15.07
N SER A 303 16.64 5.54 -14.06
CA SER A 303 16.19 5.07 -12.75
C SER A 303 14.89 4.26 -12.86
N LEU A 304 13.91 4.74 -13.63
CA LEU A 304 12.67 4.01 -13.89
C LEU A 304 12.94 2.68 -14.62
N GLY A 305 13.75 2.71 -15.67
CA GLY A 305 14.10 1.51 -16.44
C GLY A 305 14.75 0.43 -15.59
N VAL A 306 15.73 0.78 -14.76
CA VAL A 306 16.40 -0.14 -13.83
C VAL A 306 15.40 -0.69 -12.79
N THR A 307 14.57 0.17 -12.21
CA THR A 307 13.54 -0.25 -11.25
C THR A 307 12.56 -1.23 -11.87
N LEU A 308 12.02 -0.92 -13.07
CA LEU A 308 11.11 -1.82 -13.77
C LEU A 308 11.77 -3.14 -14.15
N ALA A 309 13.02 -3.12 -14.61
CA ALA A 309 13.75 -4.34 -14.92
C ALA A 309 13.93 -5.25 -13.71
N MET A 310 14.25 -4.69 -12.54
CA MET A 310 14.34 -5.44 -11.28
C MET A 310 12.99 -6.04 -10.88
N ILE A 311 11.91 -5.26 -10.90
CA ILE A 311 10.55 -5.70 -10.52
C ILE A 311 10.07 -6.81 -11.47
N LEU A 312 10.10 -6.56 -12.78
CA LEU A 312 9.66 -7.54 -13.79
C LEU A 312 10.53 -8.80 -13.75
N GLY A 313 11.85 -8.65 -13.63
CA GLY A 313 12.75 -9.78 -13.46
C GLY A 313 12.42 -10.62 -12.23
N GLY A 314 12.11 -9.99 -11.10
CA GLY A 314 11.66 -10.65 -9.88
C GLY A 314 10.34 -11.39 -10.04
N ILE A 315 9.36 -10.77 -10.70
CA ILE A 315 8.06 -11.39 -11.01
C ILE A 315 8.27 -12.62 -11.91
N PHE A 316 8.99 -12.48 -13.02
CA PHE A 316 9.25 -13.59 -13.94
C PHE A 316 10.03 -14.72 -13.26
N TYR A 317 11.08 -14.40 -12.51
CA TYR A 317 11.86 -15.38 -11.78
C TYR A 317 11.00 -16.13 -10.76
N SER A 318 10.18 -15.40 -9.98
CA SER A 318 9.29 -15.99 -8.98
C SER A 318 8.28 -16.95 -9.64
N LEU A 319 7.58 -16.49 -10.68
CA LEU A 319 6.61 -17.32 -11.41
C LEU A 319 7.25 -18.54 -12.07
N TRP A 320 8.47 -18.39 -12.63
CA TRP A 320 9.20 -19.49 -13.25
C TRP A 320 9.65 -20.53 -12.21
N LYS A 321 10.20 -20.06 -11.09
CA LYS A 321 10.71 -20.94 -10.04
C LYS A 321 9.60 -21.71 -9.35
N THR A 322 8.46 -21.09 -9.12
CA THR A 322 7.29 -21.67 -8.41
C THR A 322 6.28 -22.32 -9.35
N ARG A 323 6.59 -22.46 -10.65
CA ARG A 323 5.63 -23.01 -11.64
C ARG A 323 5.15 -24.43 -11.34
N ASN A 324 6.01 -25.24 -10.68
CA ASN A 324 5.75 -26.64 -10.34
C ASN A 324 5.29 -26.85 -8.90
N ASP A 325 5.27 -25.76 -8.08
CA ASP A 325 4.82 -25.84 -6.71
C ASP A 325 3.29 -26.01 -6.73
N LYS A 326 2.82 -27.11 -6.13
CA LYS A 326 1.38 -27.31 -5.95
C LYS A 326 0.88 -26.26 -4.96
N PRO A 327 -0.31 -25.67 -5.16
CA PRO A 327 -0.91 -24.82 -4.14
C PRO A 327 -1.05 -25.68 -2.87
N GLU A 328 -0.39 -25.26 -1.80
CA GLU A 328 -0.70 -25.78 -0.47
C GLU A 328 -2.18 -25.48 -0.26
N HIS A 329 -2.98 -26.54 -0.14
CA HIS A 329 -4.33 -26.42 0.35
C HIS A 329 -4.23 -25.79 1.74
N VAL A 330 -4.47 -24.48 1.84
CA VAL A 330 -4.89 -23.87 3.11
C VAL A 330 -6.19 -24.57 3.43
N ALA A 331 -6.08 -25.62 4.24
CA ALA A 331 -7.21 -26.41 4.69
C ALA A 331 -8.19 -25.44 5.36
N ALA A 332 -9.32 -25.26 4.70
CA ALA A 332 -10.52 -24.77 5.34
C ALA A 332 -11.06 -25.97 6.14
N GLU A 333 -10.65 -26.13 7.40
CA GLU A 333 -11.39 -26.83 8.43
C GLU A 333 -12.00 -25.81 9.40
#